data_b0dbb5a4a102da19557c1303782d45e1
#
_entry.id   b0dbb5a4a102da19557c1303782d45e1
#
_cell.length_a   1.000
_cell.length_b   1.000
_cell.length_c   1.000
_cell.angle_alpha   90.00
_cell.angle_beta   90.00
_cell.angle_gamma   90.00
#
_symmetry.space_group_name_H-M   'P 1'
#
loop_
_entity.id
_entity.type
_entity.pdbx_description
1 polymer ?
#
loop_
_entity_poly.entity_id
_entity_poly.type
_entity_poly.pdbx_seq_one_letter_code
_entity_poly.pdbx_strand_id
1 'polypeptide(L)'
;ATNIKTRQQAAEYLNEGGAVIIFPAGAISLAPNLVGDAYDKEWKTFAAKLATQPNTVTVPFLFSGQNSLLFQVARKISLTLAYSLMFREICKLMGSTVLLTMRRPVHAEELSALGNRKAITQFLRDRTYGIV
;
A
#
# COMPACT_ATOMS: atom_id res chain seq x y z
N ALA A 1 -17.58 13.29 -5.40
CA ALA A 1 -17.64 13.11 -6.86
C ALA A 1 -16.28 12.77 -7.47
N THR A 2 -15.20 13.48 -7.15
CA THR A 2 -13.85 13.27 -7.72
C THR A 2 -13.32 11.85 -7.49
N ASN A 3 -13.50 11.29 -6.31
CA ASN A 3 -12.98 9.97 -5.96
C ASN A 3 -13.63 8.81 -6.76
N ILE A 4 -14.90 8.93 -7.13
CA ILE A 4 -15.59 7.89 -7.95
C ILE A 4 -15.06 7.93 -9.38
N LYS A 5 -14.92 9.12 -9.95
CA LYS A 5 -14.41 9.31 -11.31
C LYS A 5 -12.98 8.77 -11.45
N THR A 6 -12.10 9.09 -10.50
CA THR A 6 -10.71 8.58 -10.50
C THR A 6 -10.66 7.04 -10.42
N ARG A 7 -11.57 6.44 -9.65
CA ARG A 7 -11.65 4.97 -9.56
C ARG A 7 -12.13 4.31 -10.85
N GLN A 8 -13.05 4.96 -11.56
CA GLN A 8 -13.51 4.49 -12.87
C GLN A 8 -12.38 4.61 -13.91
N GLN A 9 -11.71 5.75 -13.96
CA GLN A 9 -10.57 5.95 -14.86
C GLN A 9 -9.44 4.94 -14.62
N ALA A 10 -9.14 4.61 -13.36
CA ALA A 10 -8.14 3.58 -13.04
C ALA A 10 -8.56 2.20 -13.57
N ALA A 11 -9.84 1.87 -13.48
CA ALA A 11 -10.37 0.62 -14.00
C ALA A 11 -10.34 0.56 -15.53
N GLU A 12 -10.73 1.64 -16.20
CA GLU A 12 -10.70 1.77 -17.66
C GLU A 12 -9.26 1.65 -18.17
N TYR A 13 -8.33 2.41 -17.58
CA TYR A 13 -6.92 2.37 -17.94
C TYR A 13 -6.29 0.98 -17.79
N LEU A 14 -6.68 0.24 -16.74
CA LEU A 14 -6.23 -1.13 -16.54
C LEU A 14 -6.78 -2.07 -17.61
N ASN A 15 -8.06 -1.91 -18.02
CA ASN A 15 -8.67 -2.69 -19.09
C ASN A 15 -8.05 -2.42 -20.48
N GLU A 16 -7.48 -1.24 -20.67
CA GLU A 16 -6.74 -0.87 -21.89
C GLU A 16 -5.29 -1.40 -21.90
N GLY A 17 -4.91 -2.20 -20.90
CA GLY A 17 -3.57 -2.77 -20.79
C GLY A 17 -2.58 -1.86 -20.04
N GLY A 18 -3.06 -0.81 -19.39
CA GLY A 18 -2.26 0.08 -18.57
C GLY A 18 -1.82 -0.55 -17.25
N ALA A 19 -0.92 0.13 -16.52
CA ALA A 19 -0.47 -0.29 -15.19
C ALA A 19 -0.88 0.74 -14.13
N VAL A 20 -1.42 0.27 -13.01
CA VAL A 20 -1.89 1.11 -11.90
C VAL A 20 -1.12 0.76 -10.62
N ILE A 21 -0.49 1.75 -10.01
CA ILE A 21 0.17 1.60 -8.69
C ILE A 21 -0.82 2.05 -7.60
N ILE A 22 -0.99 1.21 -6.57
CA ILE A 22 -1.90 1.47 -5.47
C ILE A 22 -1.17 1.35 -4.13
N PHE A 23 -1.41 2.32 -3.26
CA PHE A 23 -1.05 2.26 -1.83
C PHE A 23 -2.34 2.03 -1.02
N PRO A 24 -2.70 0.76 -0.75
CA PRO A 24 -4.06 0.42 -0.31
C PRO A 24 -4.40 0.89 1.11
N ALA A 25 -3.41 1.08 1.97
CA ALA A 25 -3.62 1.66 3.30
C ALA A 25 -4.10 3.12 3.24
N GLY A 26 -3.66 3.88 2.22
CA GLY A 26 -3.96 5.30 2.06
C GLY A 26 -3.48 6.16 3.24
N ALA A 27 -2.52 5.68 4.01
CA ALA A 27 -1.92 6.34 5.15
C ALA A 27 -0.49 5.83 5.35
N ILE A 28 0.30 6.61 6.08
CA ILE A 28 1.68 6.25 6.43
C ILE A 28 1.67 5.12 7.46
N SER A 29 2.49 4.10 7.22
CA SER A 29 2.72 2.99 8.15
C SER A 29 3.38 3.48 9.44
N LEU A 30 2.98 2.91 10.56
CA LEU A 30 3.46 3.31 11.89
C LEU A 30 3.82 2.08 12.71
N ALA A 31 4.88 2.20 13.52
CA ALA A 31 5.18 1.21 14.54
C ALA A 31 4.17 1.35 15.70
N PRO A 32 3.54 0.27 16.15
CA PRO A 32 2.53 0.32 17.23
C PRO A 32 3.08 0.93 18.52
N ASN A 33 4.29 0.57 18.89
CA ASN A 33 4.91 0.92 20.17
C ASN A 33 6.14 1.85 20.03
N LEU A 34 6.23 2.66 18.99
CA LEU A 34 7.37 3.50 18.66
C LEU A 34 8.68 2.75 18.39
N VAL A 35 8.78 1.51 18.81
CA VAL A 35 9.91 0.59 18.62
C VAL A 35 9.39 -0.64 17.89
N GLY A 36 10.13 -1.12 16.90
CA GLY A 36 9.73 -2.25 16.06
C GLY A 36 9.32 -1.81 14.66
N ASP A 37 8.83 -2.75 13.88
CA ASP A 37 8.49 -2.53 12.48
C ASP A 37 7.21 -1.72 12.31
N ALA A 38 7.22 -0.86 11.31
CA ALA A 38 6.03 -0.11 10.91
C ALA A 38 5.14 -0.97 10.01
N TYR A 39 3.86 -0.99 10.32
CA TYR A 39 2.85 -1.70 9.55
C TYR A 39 1.77 -0.75 9.05
N ASP A 40 1.21 -1.10 7.91
CA ASP A 40 0.05 -0.42 7.37
C ASP A 40 -1.17 -0.59 8.26
N LYS A 41 -1.99 0.44 8.31
CA LYS A 41 -3.37 0.32 8.77
C LYS A 41 -4.15 -0.66 7.90
N GLU A 42 -5.39 -0.92 8.27
CA GLU A 42 -6.31 -1.73 7.46
C GLU A 42 -6.36 -1.25 6.01
N TRP A 43 -6.16 -2.17 5.08
CA TRP A 43 -6.19 -1.87 3.66
C TRP A 43 -7.63 -1.68 3.16
N LYS A 44 -7.80 -0.72 2.26
CA LYS A 44 -9.09 -0.46 1.62
C LYS A 44 -9.36 -1.47 0.51
N THR A 45 -10.58 -1.95 0.44
CA THR A 45 -11.02 -2.99 -0.51
C THR A 45 -11.04 -2.55 -1.98
N PHE A 46 -10.69 -1.31 -2.29
CA PHE A 46 -10.61 -0.82 -3.66
C PHE A 46 -9.50 -1.53 -4.47
N ALA A 47 -8.37 -1.84 -3.84
CA ALA A 47 -7.30 -2.60 -4.48
C ALA A 47 -7.80 -3.98 -4.94
N ALA A 48 -8.57 -4.68 -4.09
CA ALA A 48 -9.17 -5.96 -4.46
C ALA A 48 -10.12 -5.85 -5.65
N LYS A 49 -10.88 -4.74 -5.77
CA LYS A 49 -11.76 -4.50 -6.92
C LYS A 49 -10.99 -4.39 -8.24
N LEU A 50 -9.84 -3.74 -8.24
CA LEU A 50 -9.02 -3.64 -9.45
C LEU A 50 -8.27 -4.95 -9.74
N ALA A 51 -7.73 -5.58 -8.70
CA ALA A 51 -6.98 -6.82 -8.82
C ALA A 51 -7.79 -8.01 -9.37
N THR A 52 -9.12 -7.97 -9.26
CA THR A 52 -10.02 -9.00 -9.79
C THR A 52 -10.62 -8.67 -11.19
N GLN A 53 -10.13 -7.64 -11.85
CA GLN A 53 -10.53 -7.39 -13.23
C GLN A 53 -9.95 -8.45 -14.18
N PRO A 54 -10.66 -8.83 -15.25
CA PRO A 54 -10.18 -9.81 -16.22
C PRO A 54 -8.79 -9.45 -16.75
N ASN A 55 -7.95 -10.45 -16.97
CA ASN A 55 -6.57 -10.30 -17.48
C ASN A 55 -5.64 -9.42 -16.63
N THR A 56 -6.00 -9.17 -15.36
CA THR A 56 -5.16 -8.38 -14.45
C THR A 56 -4.18 -9.27 -13.71
N VAL A 57 -2.93 -8.82 -13.62
CA VAL A 57 -1.89 -9.42 -12.79
C VAL A 57 -1.51 -8.42 -11.71
N THR A 58 -1.61 -8.83 -10.46
CA THR A 58 -1.22 -8.01 -9.30
C THR A 58 0.17 -8.41 -8.84
N VAL A 59 1.08 -7.44 -8.76
CA VAL A 59 2.43 -7.64 -8.24
C VAL A 59 2.54 -6.93 -6.89
N PRO A 60 2.61 -7.65 -5.76
CA PRO A 60 2.80 -7.02 -4.46
C PRO A 60 4.25 -6.55 -4.27
N PHE A 61 4.40 -5.32 -3.79
CA PHE A 61 5.68 -4.72 -3.45
C PHE A 61 5.73 -4.28 -2.00
N LEU A 62 6.83 -4.59 -1.32
CA LEU A 62 7.13 -4.12 0.02
C LEU A 62 8.36 -3.21 0.00
N PHE A 63 8.18 -1.96 0.38
CA PHE A 63 9.28 -1.05 0.67
C PHE A 63 9.75 -1.26 2.09
N SER A 64 11.02 -1.62 2.27
CA SER A 64 11.63 -1.76 3.58
C SER A 64 12.05 -0.40 4.14
N GLY A 65 11.92 -0.24 5.44
CA GLY A 65 12.24 0.99 6.14
C GLY A 65 11.04 1.61 6.82
N GLN A 66 11.33 2.61 7.64
CA GLN A 66 10.29 3.33 8.37
C GLN A 66 10.74 4.76 8.67
N ASN A 67 9.77 5.62 8.96
CA ASN A 67 10.05 6.99 9.39
C ASN A 67 10.77 7.01 10.75
N SER A 68 11.54 8.07 11.01
CA SER A 68 12.30 8.22 12.24
C SER A 68 11.41 8.20 13.48
N LEU A 69 12.03 7.88 14.63
CA LEU A 69 11.34 7.92 15.92
C LEU A 69 10.73 9.30 16.19
N LEU A 70 11.43 10.38 15.82
CA LEU A 70 10.89 11.73 15.94
C LEU A 70 9.59 11.91 15.16
N PHE A 71 9.52 11.41 13.92
CA PHE A 71 8.30 11.44 13.13
C PHE A 71 7.18 10.62 13.79
N GLN A 72 7.49 9.45 14.31
CA GLN A 72 6.52 8.58 14.96
C GLN A 72 5.95 9.21 16.24
N VAL A 73 6.79 9.85 17.05
CA VAL A 73 6.36 10.60 18.24
C VAL A 73 5.50 11.80 17.84
N ALA A 74 5.96 12.61 16.87
CA ALA A 74 5.20 13.74 16.37
C ALA A 74 3.81 13.32 15.85
N ARG A 75 3.72 12.18 15.18
CA ARG A 75 2.47 11.64 14.66
C ARG A 75 1.47 11.23 15.75
N LYS A 76 1.96 10.81 16.92
CA LYS A 76 1.11 10.52 18.08
C LYS A 76 0.58 11.81 18.75
N ILE A 77 1.34 12.90 18.69
CA ILE A 77 0.95 14.18 19.28
C ILE A 77 0.02 14.94 18.33
N SER A 78 0.43 15.11 17.07
CA SER A 78 -0.30 15.89 16.08
C SER A 78 0.03 15.44 14.67
N LEU A 79 -1.02 15.27 13.86
CA LEU A 79 -0.90 14.98 12.43
C LEU A 79 -0.19 16.11 11.67
N THR A 80 -0.50 17.35 12.02
CA THR A 80 0.11 18.54 11.41
C THR A 80 1.60 18.59 11.69
N LEU A 81 2.01 18.31 12.93
CA LEU A 81 3.42 18.25 13.32
C LEU A 81 4.17 17.16 12.55
N ALA A 82 3.58 15.98 12.41
CA ALA A 82 4.17 14.91 11.62
C ALA A 82 4.34 15.31 10.13
N TYR A 83 3.34 15.94 9.54
CA TYR A 83 3.45 16.40 8.15
C TYR A 83 4.52 17.49 7.98
N SER A 84 4.72 18.36 8.94
CA SER A 84 5.82 19.33 8.93
C SER A 84 7.20 18.64 8.92
N LEU A 85 7.32 17.47 9.51
CA LEU A 85 8.56 16.69 9.51
C LEU A 85 8.74 15.82 8.25
N MET A 86 7.71 15.69 7.40
CA MET A 86 7.75 14.83 6.22
C MET A 86 8.90 15.18 5.28
N PHE A 87 9.11 16.47 5.03
CA PHE A 87 10.22 16.93 4.18
C PHE A 87 11.57 16.48 4.73
N ARG A 88 11.76 16.56 6.05
CA ARG A 88 12.99 16.09 6.72
C ARG A 88 13.16 14.56 6.53
N GLU A 89 12.10 13.78 6.66
CA GLU A 89 12.16 12.32 6.43
C GLU A 89 12.54 12.00 4.98
N ILE A 90 11.99 12.73 4.00
CA ILE A 90 12.36 12.59 2.59
C ILE A 90 13.83 12.94 2.37
N CYS A 91 14.31 14.06 2.92
CA CYS A 91 15.70 14.48 2.80
C CYS A 91 16.69 13.45 3.38
N LYS A 92 16.31 12.74 4.45
CA LYS A 92 17.13 11.65 5.00
C LYS A 92 17.31 10.46 4.06
N LEU A 93 16.36 10.24 3.15
CA LEU A 93 16.45 9.17 2.17
C LEU A 93 17.31 9.54 0.97
N MET A 94 17.61 10.82 0.77
CA MET A 94 18.47 11.28 -0.33
C MET A 94 19.87 10.68 -0.18
N GLY A 95 20.34 10.02 -1.23
CA GLY A 95 21.64 9.33 -1.24
C GLY A 95 21.68 8.01 -0.46
N SER A 96 20.54 7.54 0.08
CA SER A 96 20.44 6.23 0.73
C SER A 96 19.86 5.18 -0.24
N THR A 97 20.04 3.91 0.11
CA THR A 97 19.41 2.79 -0.61
C THR A 97 18.06 2.46 0.01
N VAL A 98 17.01 2.43 -0.81
CA VAL A 98 15.70 1.93 -0.42
C VAL A 98 15.53 0.50 -0.98
N LEU A 99 15.33 -0.46 -0.09
CA LEU A 99 15.10 -1.85 -0.49
C LEU A 99 13.64 -2.05 -0.86
N LEU A 100 13.42 -2.55 -2.08
CA LEU A 100 12.12 -2.94 -2.59
C LEU A 100 12.08 -4.47 -2.73
N THR A 101 11.18 -5.12 -2.01
CA THR A 101 10.94 -6.56 -2.15
C THR A 101 9.71 -6.79 -3.01
N MET A 102 9.90 -7.45 -4.14
CA MET A 102 8.82 -7.89 -5.02
C MET A 102 8.40 -9.31 -4.64
N ARG A 103 7.10 -9.54 -4.52
CA ARG A 103 6.52 -10.86 -4.28
C ARG A 103 6.01 -11.48 -5.57
N ARG A 104 5.74 -12.78 -5.52
CA ARG A 104 5.20 -13.52 -6.66
C ARG A 104 3.92 -12.84 -7.17
N PRO A 105 3.81 -12.59 -8.48
CA PRO A 105 2.58 -12.09 -9.09
C PRO A 105 1.38 -13.00 -8.82
N VAL A 106 0.20 -12.40 -8.72
CA VAL A 106 -1.07 -13.08 -8.46
C VAL A 106 -2.04 -12.71 -9.58
N HIS A 107 -2.65 -13.71 -10.22
CA HIS A 107 -3.60 -13.51 -11.30
C HIS A 107 -5.02 -13.26 -10.77
N ALA A 108 -5.84 -12.55 -11.57
CA ALA A 108 -7.20 -12.20 -11.20
C ALA A 108 -8.09 -13.42 -10.88
N GLU A 109 -7.86 -14.54 -11.57
CA GLU A 109 -8.59 -15.80 -11.39
C GLU A 109 -8.30 -16.38 -10.00
N GLU A 110 -7.02 -16.39 -9.57
CA GLU A 110 -6.59 -16.86 -8.26
C GLU A 110 -7.23 -16.00 -7.14
N LEU A 111 -7.28 -14.69 -7.32
CA LEU A 111 -7.91 -13.78 -6.38
C LEU A 111 -9.45 -13.95 -6.34
N SER A 112 -10.08 -14.14 -7.48
CA SER A 112 -11.53 -14.31 -7.58
C SER A 112 -12.01 -15.56 -6.86
N ALA A 113 -11.20 -16.61 -6.81
CA ALA A 113 -11.48 -17.85 -6.07
C ALA A 113 -11.61 -17.64 -4.56
N LEU A 114 -11.04 -16.56 -4.00
CA LEU A 114 -11.16 -16.22 -2.57
C LEU A 114 -12.54 -15.66 -2.19
N GLY A 115 -13.40 -15.40 -3.14
CA GLY A 115 -14.82 -15.09 -3.00
C GLY A 115 -15.13 -13.62 -2.68
N ASN A 116 -14.68 -13.06 -1.57
CA ASN A 116 -15.08 -11.72 -1.19
C ASN A 116 -13.91 -10.73 -1.12
N ARG A 117 -14.21 -9.42 -1.30
CA ARG A 117 -13.20 -8.36 -1.35
C ARG A 117 -12.36 -8.23 -0.08
N LYS A 118 -12.91 -8.56 1.09
CA LYS A 118 -12.15 -8.50 2.34
C LYS A 118 -11.10 -9.61 2.38
N ALA A 119 -11.47 -10.84 2.02
CA ALA A 119 -10.54 -11.97 1.94
C ALA A 119 -9.43 -11.69 0.91
N ILE A 120 -9.77 -11.18 -0.26
CA ILE A 120 -8.80 -10.79 -1.28
C ILE A 120 -7.85 -9.71 -0.76
N THR A 121 -8.39 -8.67 -0.10
CA THR A 121 -7.58 -7.59 0.46
C THR A 121 -6.62 -8.11 1.52
N GLN A 122 -7.09 -9.00 2.40
CA GLN A 122 -6.28 -9.61 3.43
C GLN A 122 -5.19 -10.50 2.82
N PHE A 123 -5.54 -11.33 1.86
CA PHE A 123 -4.59 -12.17 1.13
C PHE A 123 -3.47 -11.35 0.46
N LEU A 124 -3.83 -10.28 -0.26
CA LEU A 124 -2.85 -9.40 -0.90
C LEU A 124 -1.93 -8.72 0.14
N ARG A 125 -2.49 -8.32 1.29
CA ARG A 125 -1.71 -7.76 2.39
C ARG A 125 -0.74 -8.79 2.96
N ASP A 126 -1.20 -9.98 3.27
CA ASP A 126 -0.38 -11.06 3.85
C ASP A 126 0.72 -11.49 2.86
N ARG A 127 0.38 -11.58 1.58
CA ARG A 127 1.36 -11.83 0.51
C ARG A 127 2.42 -10.73 0.43
N THR A 128 2.02 -9.45 0.56
CA THR A 128 2.96 -8.32 0.54
C THR A 128 3.95 -8.40 1.69
N TYR A 129 3.47 -8.68 2.90
CA TYR A 129 4.32 -8.82 4.08
C TYR A 129 5.07 -10.17 4.16
N GLY A 130 4.76 -11.13 3.30
CA GLY A 130 5.42 -12.44 3.28
C GLY A 130 4.94 -13.37 4.39
N ILE A 131 3.68 -13.24 4.77
CA ILE A 131 3.02 -14.11 5.77
C ILE A 131 2.49 -15.38 5.10
N VAL A 132 2.18 -15.32 3.79
CA VAL A 132 1.70 -16.42 2.92
C VAL A 132 2.45 -16.45 1.60
#